data_6b18c2c5fe4e51419e4c8cef6f662780
#
_entry.id   6b18c2c5fe4e51419e4c8cef6f662780
#
_cell.length_a   1.000
_cell.length_b   1.000
_cell.length_c   1.000
_cell.angle_alpha   90.00
_cell.angle_beta   90.00
_cell.angle_gamma   90.00
#
_symmetry.space_group_name_H-M   'P 1'
#
loop_
_entity.id
_entity.type
_entity.pdbx_description
1 polymer ?
#
loop_
_entity_poly.entity_id
_entity_poly.type
_entity_poly.pdbx_seq_one_letter_code
_entity_poly.pdbx_strand_id
1 'polypeptide(L)'
;PAKQVSLALAELIKTRFPKDKLYIVVFGDDAKLITLSELPFVSAGPYHTNTKAALQLARHLLRKEGNVNKQIFLVTDGKPSAIFEPDGRLYKNSFGLDPKIVNKTLDEAVACRREKITICTFMVARDPYLINFVEELTKSNRGRAYYSSLDKLGEFVFVDYIRNRRKKIKYNL
;
A
#
# COMPACT_ATOMS: atom_id res chain seq x y z
N PRO A 1 -15.02 4.02 4.15
CA PRO A 1 -14.10 5.17 3.96
C PRO A 1 -13.02 4.91 2.92
N ALA A 2 -12.22 3.82 3.01
CA ALA A 2 -11.14 3.55 2.05
C ALA A 2 -11.65 3.45 0.61
N LYS A 3 -12.78 2.80 0.36
CA LYS A 3 -13.41 2.75 -0.97
C LYS A 3 -13.78 4.13 -1.49
N GLN A 4 -14.39 4.97 -0.65
CA GLN A 4 -14.79 6.34 -1.04
C GLN A 4 -13.55 7.19 -1.39
N VAL A 5 -12.48 7.06 -0.62
CA VAL A 5 -11.21 7.75 -0.89
C VAL A 5 -10.61 7.28 -2.22
N SER A 6 -10.62 5.98 -2.49
CA SER A 6 -10.11 5.42 -3.73
C SER A 6 -10.92 5.90 -4.95
N LEU A 7 -12.24 5.95 -4.84
CA LEU A 7 -13.11 6.49 -5.88
C LEU A 7 -12.83 7.98 -6.15
N ALA A 8 -12.74 8.78 -5.10
CA ALA A 8 -12.46 10.21 -5.22
C ALA A 8 -11.06 10.48 -5.76
N LEU A 9 -10.05 9.70 -5.35
CA LEU A 9 -8.70 9.80 -5.90
C LEU A 9 -8.65 9.42 -7.38
N ALA A 10 -9.37 8.37 -7.78
CA ALA A 10 -9.47 7.96 -9.18
C ALA A 10 -10.10 9.05 -10.05
N GLU A 11 -11.16 9.70 -9.56
CA GLU A 11 -11.80 10.82 -10.26
C GLU A 11 -10.85 12.02 -10.39
N LEU A 12 -10.12 12.35 -9.31
CA LEU A 12 -9.12 13.42 -9.34
C LEU A 12 -8.03 13.15 -10.39
N ILE A 13 -7.49 11.93 -10.42
CA ILE A 13 -6.45 11.54 -11.37
C ILE A 13 -6.99 11.62 -12.79
N LYS A 14 -8.17 11.06 -13.04
CA LYS A 14 -8.80 11.04 -14.36
C LYS A 14 -9.06 12.45 -14.90
N THR A 15 -9.47 13.37 -14.05
CA THR A 15 -9.87 14.73 -14.46
C THR A 15 -8.72 15.73 -14.46
N ARG A 16 -7.84 15.68 -13.47
CA ARG A 16 -6.75 16.65 -13.28
C ARG A 16 -5.39 16.17 -13.75
N PHE A 17 -5.17 14.87 -13.72
CA PHE A 17 -3.87 14.26 -14.03
C PHE A 17 -4.03 13.04 -14.96
N PRO A 18 -4.63 13.22 -16.15
CA PRO A 18 -5.01 12.10 -17.02
C PRO A 18 -3.84 11.28 -17.56
N LYS A 19 -2.60 11.78 -17.43
CA LYS A 19 -1.38 11.05 -17.80
C LYS A 19 -0.87 10.13 -16.68
N ASP A 20 -1.36 10.29 -15.45
CA ASP A 20 -1.00 9.41 -14.34
C ASP A 20 -1.83 8.14 -14.41
N LYS A 21 -1.21 6.99 -14.11
CA LYS A 21 -1.89 5.70 -14.02
C LYS A 21 -2.21 5.36 -12.59
N LEU A 22 -3.36 4.74 -12.38
CA LEU A 22 -3.82 4.24 -11.10
C LEU A 22 -4.13 2.74 -11.21
N TYR A 23 -3.53 1.96 -10.33
CA TYR A 23 -3.90 0.56 -10.09
C TYR A 23 -4.54 0.44 -8.71
N ILE A 24 -5.61 -0.33 -8.62
CA ILE A 24 -6.32 -0.58 -7.36
C ILE A 24 -6.13 -2.04 -7.00
N VAL A 25 -5.47 -2.28 -5.87
CA VAL A 25 -5.23 -3.62 -5.33
C VAL A 25 -6.01 -3.75 -4.02
N VAL A 26 -6.86 -4.76 -3.95
CA VAL A 26 -7.50 -5.17 -2.70
C VAL A 26 -6.79 -6.40 -2.15
N PHE A 27 -6.71 -6.50 -0.83
CA PHE A 27 -6.01 -7.62 -0.21
C PHE A 27 -6.65 -8.05 1.12
N GLY A 28 -6.51 -9.31 1.40
CA GLY A 28 -6.89 -10.01 2.62
C GLY A 28 -5.91 -11.18 2.76
N ASP A 29 -6.37 -12.42 2.61
CA ASP A 29 -5.49 -13.61 2.55
C ASP A 29 -4.57 -13.57 1.31
N ASP A 30 -5.10 -13.06 0.22
CA ASP A 30 -4.39 -12.83 -1.04
C ASP A 30 -4.59 -11.38 -1.50
N ALA A 31 -3.93 -11.00 -2.57
CA ALA A 31 -4.04 -9.69 -3.22
C ALA A 31 -4.58 -9.83 -4.64
N LYS A 32 -5.46 -8.91 -5.02
CA LYS A 32 -6.11 -8.90 -6.32
C LYS A 32 -6.14 -7.51 -6.92
N LEU A 33 -5.72 -7.39 -8.18
CA LEU A 33 -5.97 -6.20 -8.99
C LEU A 33 -7.45 -6.15 -9.36
N ILE A 34 -8.07 -5.01 -9.13
CA ILE A 34 -9.45 -4.76 -9.52
C ILE A 34 -9.56 -3.49 -10.37
N THR A 35 -10.65 -3.39 -11.11
CA THR A 35 -11.02 -2.17 -11.81
C THR A 35 -11.76 -1.21 -10.88
N LEU A 36 -11.85 0.06 -11.28
CA LEU A 36 -12.61 1.06 -10.54
C LEU A 36 -14.09 0.68 -10.42
N SER A 37 -14.66 0.05 -11.45
CA SER A 37 -16.06 -0.40 -11.46
C SER A 37 -16.35 -1.55 -10.50
N GLU A 38 -15.33 -2.37 -10.17
CA GLU A 38 -15.46 -3.46 -9.21
C GLU A 38 -15.36 -2.97 -7.75
N LEU A 39 -14.72 -1.83 -7.52
CA LEU A 39 -14.43 -1.33 -6.18
C LEU A 39 -15.66 -1.18 -5.26
N PRO A 40 -16.82 -0.69 -5.72
CA PRO A 40 -18.03 -0.61 -4.88
C PRO A 40 -18.52 -1.96 -4.36
N PHE A 41 -18.26 -3.03 -5.12
CA PHE A 41 -18.74 -4.39 -4.83
C PHE A 41 -17.78 -5.22 -4.00
N VAL A 42 -16.59 -4.70 -3.69
CA VAL A 42 -15.64 -5.39 -2.81
C VAL A 42 -16.22 -5.51 -1.41
N SER A 43 -16.36 -6.73 -0.90
CA SER A 43 -16.78 -7.00 0.46
C SER A 43 -15.59 -7.11 1.40
N ALA A 44 -15.70 -6.54 2.58
CA ALA A 44 -14.80 -6.86 3.69
C ALA A 44 -15.20 -8.24 4.22
N GLY A 45 -14.28 -9.19 4.18
CA GLY A 45 -14.48 -10.53 4.75
C GLY A 45 -13.65 -10.72 6.01
N PRO A 46 -13.84 -11.85 6.72
CA PRO A 46 -13.02 -12.23 7.87
C PRO A 46 -11.66 -12.76 7.41
N TYR A 47 -10.92 -11.95 6.66
CA TYR A 47 -9.63 -12.32 6.10
C TYR A 47 -8.48 -11.93 7.02
N HIS A 48 -7.36 -12.63 6.86
CA HIS A 48 -6.07 -12.19 7.38
C HIS A 48 -5.54 -11.02 6.55
N THR A 49 -4.43 -10.45 6.98
CA THR A 49 -3.81 -9.31 6.31
C THR A 49 -2.48 -9.76 5.69
N ASN A 50 -2.51 -10.07 4.39
CA ASN A 50 -1.31 -10.43 3.62
C ASN A 50 -0.73 -9.20 2.92
N THR A 51 -0.11 -8.34 3.69
CA THR A 51 0.52 -7.10 3.18
C THR A 51 1.65 -7.41 2.18
N LYS A 52 2.38 -8.51 2.39
CA LYS A 52 3.42 -8.93 1.44
C LYS A 52 2.86 -9.18 0.05
N ALA A 53 1.77 -9.94 -0.07
CA ALA A 53 1.13 -10.21 -1.36
C ALA A 53 0.65 -8.92 -2.04
N ALA A 54 0.08 -7.99 -1.28
CA ALA A 54 -0.34 -6.69 -1.80
C ALA A 54 0.84 -5.88 -2.36
N LEU A 55 1.92 -5.76 -1.62
CA LEU A 55 3.12 -5.03 -2.06
C LEU A 55 3.79 -5.71 -3.26
N GLN A 56 3.84 -7.04 -3.27
CA GLN A 56 4.41 -7.83 -4.35
C GLN A 56 3.63 -7.63 -5.66
N LEU A 57 2.31 -7.68 -5.61
CA LEU A 57 1.45 -7.42 -6.77
C LEU A 57 1.60 -5.97 -7.24
N ALA A 58 1.55 -5.00 -6.34
CA ALA A 58 1.72 -3.60 -6.68
C ALA A 58 3.08 -3.32 -7.32
N ARG A 59 4.16 -3.87 -6.76
CA ARG A 59 5.51 -3.77 -7.34
C ARG A 59 5.57 -4.36 -8.73
N HIS A 60 4.96 -5.53 -8.94
CA HIS A 60 4.92 -6.18 -10.25
C HIS A 60 4.19 -5.33 -11.30
N LEU A 61 3.06 -4.73 -10.93
CA LEU A 61 2.31 -3.82 -11.80
C LEU A 61 3.11 -2.57 -12.15
N LEU A 62 3.73 -1.93 -11.16
CA LEU A 62 4.51 -0.71 -11.34
C LEU A 62 5.83 -0.93 -12.10
N ARG A 63 6.39 -2.13 -12.05
CA ARG A 63 7.61 -2.48 -12.80
C ARG A 63 7.44 -2.28 -14.30
N LYS A 64 6.25 -2.49 -14.83
CA LYS A 64 5.93 -2.35 -16.26
C LYS A 64 5.86 -0.90 -16.73
N GLU A 65 5.80 0.04 -15.80
CA GLU A 65 5.65 1.46 -16.08
C GLU A 65 7.01 2.14 -16.17
N GLY A 66 7.66 2.35 -17.14
CA GLY A 66 8.95 3.01 -17.41
C GLY A 66 9.56 3.89 -16.29
N ASN A 67 10.27 4.94 -16.65
CA ASN A 67 10.92 5.88 -15.71
C ASN A 67 9.95 6.97 -15.23
N VAL A 68 8.93 6.57 -14.49
CA VAL A 68 7.95 7.47 -13.86
C VAL A 68 8.10 7.48 -12.33
N ASN A 69 7.54 8.48 -11.68
CA ASN A 69 7.44 8.48 -10.22
C ASN A 69 6.43 7.42 -9.78
N LYS A 70 6.90 6.41 -9.08
CA LYS A 70 6.12 5.25 -8.66
C LYS A 70 5.84 5.29 -7.16
N GLN A 71 4.59 5.21 -6.79
CA GLN A 71 4.14 5.26 -5.41
C GLN A 71 3.09 4.19 -5.14
N ILE A 72 3.14 3.62 -3.95
CA ILE A 72 2.09 2.75 -3.39
C ILE A 72 1.45 3.48 -2.22
N PHE A 73 0.14 3.66 -2.27
CA PHE A 73 -0.64 4.12 -1.13
C PHE A 73 -1.24 2.90 -0.44
N LEU A 74 -0.67 2.54 0.69
CA LEU A 74 -1.12 1.43 1.52
C LEU A 74 -2.07 1.95 2.60
N VAL A 75 -3.34 1.60 2.50
CA VAL A 75 -4.35 1.92 3.52
C VAL A 75 -4.63 0.65 4.32
N THR A 76 -4.37 0.67 5.61
CA THR A 76 -4.50 -0.51 6.46
C THR A 76 -4.99 -0.16 7.87
N ASP A 77 -5.79 -1.05 8.43
CA ASP A 77 -6.28 -1.01 9.81
C ASP A 77 -5.69 -2.12 10.69
N GLY A 78 -4.88 -3.00 10.10
CA GLY A 78 -4.31 -4.16 10.79
C GLY A 78 -2.86 -4.47 10.44
N LYS A 79 -2.18 -5.07 11.41
CA LYS A 79 -0.84 -5.62 11.22
C LYS A 79 -0.85 -6.80 10.24
N PRO A 80 0.26 -7.11 9.57
CA PRO A 80 0.33 -8.29 8.72
C PRO A 80 0.18 -9.57 9.56
N SER A 81 -0.65 -10.48 9.08
CA SER A 81 -0.99 -11.74 9.78
C SER A 81 -0.97 -12.97 8.88
N ALA A 82 -0.63 -12.82 7.62
CA ALA A 82 -0.52 -13.91 6.66
C ALA A 82 0.55 -13.64 5.60
N ILE A 83 1.14 -14.71 5.09
CA ILE A 83 2.00 -14.73 3.90
C ILE A 83 1.81 -16.05 3.15
N PHE A 84 2.11 -16.08 1.86
CA PHE A 84 2.26 -17.33 1.14
C PHE A 84 3.64 -17.94 1.37
N GLU A 85 3.67 -19.24 1.64
CA GLU A 85 4.89 -20.05 1.64
C GLU A 85 5.37 -20.31 0.21
N PRO A 86 6.65 -20.70 -0.01
CA PRO A 86 7.15 -21.04 -1.34
C PRO A 86 6.37 -22.14 -2.05
N ASP A 87 5.73 -23.05 -1.30
CA ASP A 87 4.87 -24.11 -1.84
C ASP A 87 3.44 -23.67 -2.17
N GLY A 88 3.12 -22.37 -1.97
CA GLY A 88 1.82 -21.77 -2.23
C GLY A 88 0.82 -21.86 -1.08
N ARG A 89 1.15 -22.55 0.03
CA ARG A 89 0.27 -22.59 1.21
C ARG A 89 0.26 -21.26 1.94
N LEU A 90 -0.91 -20.91 2.48
CA LEU A 90 -1.05 -19.72 3.31
C LEU A 90 -0.58 -20.03 4.74
N TYR A 91 0.49 -19.35 5.16
CA TYR A 91 0.91 -19.30 6.55
C TYR A 91 0.25 -18.10 7.23
N LYS A 92 -0.37 -18.31 8.37
CA LYS A 92 -1.10 -17.29 9.11
C LYS A 92 -0.88 -17.39 10.61
N ASN A 93 -0.73 -16.22 11.24
CA ASN A 93 -0.62 -16.06 12.67
C ASN A 93 -1.17 -14.69 13.08
N SER A 94 -2.26 -14.68 13.80
CA SER A 94 -2.92 -13.44 14.26
C SER A 94 -2.45 -12.96 15.65
N PHE A 95 -1.56 -13.71 16.29
CA PHE A 95 -1.05 -13.36 17.64
C PHE A 95 0.19 -12.46 17.53
N GLY A 96 0.08 -11.24 18.04
CA GLY A 96 1.17 -10.28 18.07
C GLY A 96 1.76 -9.98 16.67
N LEU A 97 3.05 -9.70 16.62
CA LEU A 97 3.83 -9.60 15.39
C LEU A 97 4.63 -10.89 15.20
N ASP A 98 4.25 -11.68 14.21
CA ASP A 98 5.00 -12.88 13.83
C ASP A 98 6.28 -12.48 13.06
N PRO A 99 7.49 -12.81 13.56
CA PRO A 99 8.74 -12.40 12.92
C PRO A 99 8.88 -12.91 11.48
N LYS A 100 8.37 -14.10 11.18
CA LYS A 100 8.40 -14.67 9.83
C LYS A 100 7.57 -13.84 8.85
N ILE A 101 6.34 -13.49 9.24
CA ILE A 101 5.45 -12.67 8.43
C ILE A 101 6.01 -11.26 8.27
N VAL A 102 6.43 -10.63 9.36
CA VAL A 102 6.99 -9.28 9.37
C VAL A 102 8.24 -9.22 8.49
N ASN A 103 9.23 -10.09 8.71
CA ASN A 103 10.48 -10.05 7.97
C ASN A 103 10.27 -10.25 6.45
N LYS A 104 9.40 -11.18 6.05
CA LYS A 104 9.09 -11.41 4.64
C LYS A 104 8.37 -10.20 4.01
N THR A 105 7.54 -9.52 4.77
CA THR A 105 6.87 -8.29 4.32
C THR A 105 7.87 -7.13 4.21
N LEU A 106 8.79 -6.99 5.16
CA LEU A 106 9.85 -5.97 5.08
C LEU A 106 10.83 -6.22 3.93
N ASP A 107 11.13 -7.48 3.61
CA ASP A 107 11.94 -7.83 2.43
C ASP A 107 11.28 -7.31 1.14
N GLU A 108 9.96 -7.40 1.04
CA GLU A 108 9.21 -6.86 -0.10
C GLU A 108 9.23 -5.32 -0.13
N ALA A 109 9.18 -4.67 1.02
CA ALA A 109 9.33 -3.22 1.12
C ALA A 109 10.72 -2.74 0.65
N VAL A 110 11.76 -3.50 0.99
CA VAL A 110 13.13 -3.25 0.48
C VAL A 110 13.21 -3.47 -1.03
N ALA A 111 12.56 -4.51 -1.56
CA ALA A 111 12.48 -4.75 -3.00
C ALA A 111 11.80 -3.57 -3.73
N CYS A 112 10.71 -3.04 -3.18
CA CYS A 112 10.06 -1.83 -3.68
C CYS A 112 11.04 -0.64 -3.70
N ARG A 113 11.80 -0.41 -2.63
CA ARG A 113 12.79 0.66 -2.57
C ARG A 113 13.86 0.51 -3.64
N ARG A 114 14.39 -0.69 -3.84
CA ARG A 114 15.41 -0.98 -4.87
C ARG A 114 14.90 -0.67 -6.29
N GLU A 115 13.62 -0.82 -6.51
CA GLU A 115 12.95 -0.47 -7.77
C GLU A 115 12.44 0.99 -7.78
N LYS A 116 12.85 1.82 -6.82
CA LYS A 116 12.48 3.24 -6.69
C LYS A 116 10.97 3.46 -6.51
N ILE A 117 10.30 2.51 -5.86
CA ILE A 117 8.89 2.58 -5.50
C ILE A 117 8.78 3.04 -4.05
N THR A 118 8.13 4.17 -3.82
CA THR A 118 7.91 4.73 -2.48
C THR A 118 6.57 4.22 -1.94
N ILE A 119 6.59 3.68 -0.72
CA ILE A 119 5.38 3.27 0.00
C ILE A 119 4.98 4.40 0.95
N CYS A 120 3.76 4.88 0.80
CA CYS A 120 3.12 5.80 1.72
C CYS A 120 2.00 5.07 2.45
N THR A 121 2.15 4.87 3.75
CA THR A 121 1.21 4.08 4.55
C THR A 121 0.26 4.99 5.32
N PHE A 122 -1.03 4.73 5.21
CA PHE A 122 -2.09 5.38 5.96
C PHE A 122 -2.67 4.39 6.96
N MET A 123 -2.33 4.56 8.23
CA MET A 123 -2.89 3.77 9.32
C MET A 123 -4.23 4.35 9.73
N VAL A 124 -5.30 3.56 9.68
CA VAL A 124 -6.66 3.98 10.06
C VAL A 124 -7.14 3.37 11.37
N ALA A 125 -6.24 2.73 12.10
CA ALA A 125 -6.46 2.22 13.45
C ALA A 125 -5.26 2.51 14.36
N ARG A 126 -5.51 2.62 15.66
CA ARG A 126 -4.48 2.81 16.69
C ARG A 126 -4.22 1.49 17.40
N ASP A 127 -3.47 0.63 16.75
CA ASP A 127 -3.03 -0.63 17.30
C ASP A 127 -1.50 -0.60 17.50
N PRO A 128 -0.94 -0.91 18.68
CA PRO A 128 0.50 -0.84 18.93
C PRO A 128 1.32 -1.75 18.01
N TYR A 129 0.80 -2.93 17.65
CA TYR A 129 1.46 -3.84 16.73
C TYR A 129 1.48 -3.29 15.31
N LEU A 130 0.38 -2.67 14.88
CA LEU A 130 0.31 -2.00 13.58
C LEU A 130 1.31 -0.84 13.51
N ILE A 131 1.36 0.01 14.54
CA ILE A 131 2.27 1.15 14.61
C ILE A 131 3.72 0.67 14.52
N ASN A 132 4.11 -0.32 15.32
CA ASN A 132 5.44 -0.92 15.28
C ASN A 132 5.81 -1.46 13.89
N PHE A 133 4.89 -2.21 13.28
CA PHE A 133 5.11 -2.74 11.94
C PHE A 133 5.29 -1.63 10.91
N VAL A 134 4.45 -0.60 10.95
CA VAL A 134 4.51 0.51 9.97
C VAL A 134 5.78 1.35 10.14
N GLU A 135 6.27 1.53 11.37
CA GLU A 135 7.57 2.15 11.61
C GLU A 135 8.71 1.40 10.93
N GLU A 136 8.76 0.07 11.09
CA GLU A 136 9.75 -0.78 10.43
C GLU A 136 9.59 -0.80 8.91
N LEU A 137 8.36 -0.85 8.41
CA LEU A 137 8.06 -0.78 6.97
C LEU A 137 8.58 0.53 6.37
N THR A 138 8.33 1.64 7.05
CA THR A 138 8.72 2.98 6.62
C THR A 138 10.23 3.13 6.60
N LYS A 139 10.94 2.63 7.62
CA LYS A 139 12.41 2.58 7.63
C LYS A 139 12.96 1.73 6.50
N SER A 140 12.42 0.53 6.29
CA SER A 140 12.88 -0.42 5.27
C SER A 140 12.70 0.11 3.85
N ASN A 141 11.60 0.77 3.58
CA ASN A 141 11.31 1.36 2.27
C ASN A 141 11.85 2.78 2.10
N ARG A 142 12.14 3.51 3.18
CA ARG A 142 12.40 4.96 3.20
C ARG A 142 11.23 5.76 2.64
N GLY A 143 10.03 5.28 2.93
CA GLY A 143 8.78 5.91 2.52
C GLY A 143 8.22 6.88 3.56
N ARG A 144 6.91 6.98 3.61
CA ARG A 144 6.18 7.85 4.52
C ARG A 144 5.06 7.07 5.21
N ALA A 145 4.67 7.52 6.40
CA ALA A 145 3.52 6.98 7.10
C ALA A 145 2.74 8.08 7.80
N TYR A 146 1.43 7.92 7.82
CA TYR A 146 0.49 8.81 8.49
C TYR A 146 -0.52 7.99 9.29
N TYR A 147 -0.85 8.49 10.47
CA TYR A 147 -2.07 8.09 11.13
C TYR A 147 -3.21 8.99 10.66
N SER A 148 -4.31 8.41 10.26
CA SER A 148 -5.50 9.15 9.86
C SER A 148 -6.74 8.51 10.46
N SER A 149 -7.62 9.33 11.03
CA SER A 149 -8.97 8.88 11.28
C SER A 149 -9.71 8.65 9.96
N LEU A 150 -10.72 7.78 9.97
CA LEU A 150 -11.43 7.38 8.74
C LEU A 150 -12.11 8.57 8.02
N ASP A 151 -12.51 9.58 8.77
CA ASP A 151 -13.14 10.81 8.25
C ASP A 151 -12.13 11.75 7.56
N LYS A 152 -10.85 11.71 7.95
CA LYS A 152 -9.78 12.55 7.40
C LYS A 152 -8.87 11.85 6.39
N LEU A 153 -9.08 10.56 6.18
CA LEU A 153 -8.24 9.76 5.29
C LEU A 153 -8.10 10.37 3.89
N GLY A 154 -9.21 10.84 3.32
CA GLY A 154 -9.22 11.43 1.99
C GLY A 154 -8.33 12.68 1.88
N GLU A 155 -8.40 13.55 2.89
CA GLU A 155 -7.57 14.76 2.93
C GLU A 155 -6.07 14.42 2.92
N PHE A 156 -5.65 13.48 3.78
CA PHE A 156 -4.25 13.04 3.84
C PHE A 156 -3.76 12.41 2.54
N VAL A 157 -4.56 11.53 1.94
CA VAL A 157 -4.22 10.88 0.67
C VAL A 157 -4.08 11.89 -0.45
N PHE A 158 -5.01 12.84 -0.57
CA PHE A 158 -4.96 13.86 -1.61
C PHE A 158 -3.79 14.82 -1.43
N VAL A 159 -3.52 15.26 -0.22
CA VAL A 159 -2.38 16.14 0.06
C VAL A 159 -1.06 15.45 -0.26
N ASP A 160 -0.90 14.20 0.16
CA ASP A 160 0.32 13.44 -0.15
C ASP A 160 0.46 13.22 -1.67
N TYR A 161 -0.60 12.82 -2.36
CA TYR A 161 -0.58 12.62 -3.80
C TYR A 161 -0.16 13.89 -4.56
N ILE A 162 -0.79 15.02 -4.28
CA ILE A 162 -0.50 16.28 -4.97
C ILE A 162 0.92 16.75 -4.66
N ARG A 163 1.36 16.68 -3.42
CA ARG A 163 2.68 17.12 -2.98
C ARG A 163 3.82 16.30 -3.57
N ASN A 164 3.64 14.99 -3.66
CA ASN A 164 4.69 14.04 -4.03
C ASN A 164 4.54 13.49 -5.46
N ARG A 165 3.57 13.95 -6.20
CA ARG A 165 3.26 13.49 -7.56
C ARG A 165 4.44 13.64 -8.53
N ARG A 166 5.25 14.70 -8.36
CA ARG A 166 6.45 14.94 -9.17
C ARG A 166 7.67 14.90 -8.26
N LYS A 167 8.54 13.91 -8.42
CA LYS A 167 9.90 14.01 -7.87
C LYS A 167 10.62 15.12 -8.62
N LYS A 168 11.10 16.15 -7.92
CA LYS A 168 12.13 17.04 -8.45
C LYS A 168 13.37 16.19 -8.67
N ILE A 169 13.75 15.98 -9.94
CA ILE A 169 15.05 15.41 -10.26
C ILE A 169 16.04 16.48 -9.82
N LYS A 170 16.73 16.26 -8.71
CA LYS A 170 17.91 17.05 -8.37
C LYS A 170 19.02 16.61 -9.32
N TYR A 171 19.26 17.37 -10.36
CA TYR A 171 20.54 17.30 -11.05
C TYR A 171 21.59 17.84 -10.10
N ASN A 172 22.45 16.98 -9.58
CA ASN A 172 23.71 17.41 -9.01
C ASN A 172 24.60 17.82 -10.21
N LEU A 173 24.67 19.11 -10.45
CA LEU A 173 25.72 19.72 -11.27
C LEU A 173 27.02 19.74 -10.49
#